data_0358213e05f82dfe72d3004771851887
#
_entry.id   0358213e05f82dfe72d3004771851887
#
_cell.length_a   1.000
_cell.length_b   1.000
_cell.length_c   1.000
_cell.angle_alpha   90.00
_cell.angle_beta   90.00
_cell.angle_gamma   90.00
#
_symmetry.space_group_name_H-M   'P 1'
#
loop_
_entity.id
_entity.type
_entity.pdbx_description
1 polymer ?
#
loop_
_entity_poly.entity_id
_entity_poly.type
_entity_poly.pdbx_seq_one_letter_code
_entity_poly.pdbx_strand_id
1 'polypeptide(L)'
;MGIIDSIGNLVMKSRIEDLENSINNPHETQQRVLQQLLETTKNTYYGRKFHFKDIHNYRQFVEQVPINNYEDLHPYIELILKGETNVLWPTPIKWFAKSSGTTGATSKMIPVSTEGLEQCHYQGGRDMLALYIHNYPDARLFSGKNLSIGGSQEGKQSSNNSHYIANISAIVMKNLPFWAQFGRTPGLEVTMMNNWEEKIKKIAEITSQQRVTSLAGSPMWMLLLLQHIIKEKNITYIQDVWPDLEVFFHGSVSFAPYRPLFEELDKDKSLRYLEIFNATEGFFALQDQKDDPSLLLMLNYGIFYEFIPEKEFLSENPKVIPLSEVELGKNYSMVISTNSGLWRYKIGDTIKFTSTSPYRFTISGRTKHCINVFGEDLFAEHAEKAISQACRETGAILRDFTAAPYFYDRRKKGYHEWIIEFVRSPANMENFTDVLDRELGRYNDDYASKRKNDIAIERPVVREMPEGTFYEWLKRKNKLGGQHKIPRLSNSREFVEELLNIRSSLQQEI
;
A
#
# COMPACT_ATOMS: atom_id res chain seq x y z
N MET A 1 -18.37 29.04 3.59
CA MET A 1 -16.97 28.61 3.68
C MET A 1 -16.35 29.36 4.86
N GLY A 2 -15.76 28.64 5.82
CA GLY A 2 -15.14 29.28 6.99
C GLY A 2 -13.84 30.02 6.62
N ILE A 3 -13.44 31.00 7.43
CA ILE A 3 -12.17 31.76 7.22
C ILE A 3 -10.97 30.78 7.16
N ILE A 4 -10.99 29.72 7.97
CA ILE A 4 -9.94 28.69 8.03
C ILE A 4 -9.86 27.91 6.72
N ASP A 5 -11.01 27.52 6.14
CA ASP A 5 -11.04 26.84 4.84
C ASP A 5 -10.54 27.76 3.72
N SER A 6 -10.88 29.05 3.76
CA SER A 6 -10.43 30.04 2.76
C SER A 6 -8.90 30.24 2.79
N ILE A 7 -8.29 30.31 3.98
CA ILE A 7 -6.83 30.42 4.15
C ILE A 7 -6.17 29.10 3.72
N GLY A 8 -6.69 27.95 4.13
CA GLY A 8 -6.22 26.64 3.71
C GLY A 8 -6.20 26.51 2.18
N ASN A 9 -7.29 26.87 1.53
CA ASN A 9 -7.41 26.84 0.07
C ASN A 9 -6.40 27.75 -0.64
N LEU A 10 -6.12 28.93 -0.09
CA LEU A 10 -5.10 29.85 -0.65
C LEU A 10 -3.69 29.27 -0.56
N VAL A 11 -3.34 28.70 0.59
CA VAL A 11 -2.01 28.06 0.78
C VAL A 11 -1.84 26.85 -0.14
N MET A 12 -2.90 26.09 -0.40
CA MET A 12 -2.84 24.92 -1.27
C MET A 12 -2.74 25.26 -2.75
N LYS A 13 -3.14 26.47 -3.17
CA LYS A 13 -3.11 26.87 -4.59
C LYS A 13 -1.69 26.89 -5.17
N SER A 14 -0.70 27.39 -4.44
CA SER A 14 0.69 27.41 -4.89
C SER A 14 1.28 26.00 -5.11
N ARG A 15 0.73 25.00 -4.40
CA ARG A 15 1.16 23.60 -4.55
C ARG A 15 0.71 22.99 -5.87
N ILE A 16 -0.45 23.41 -6.38
CA ILE A 16 -0.96 22.94 -7.67
C ILE A 16 -0.02 23.42 -8.80
N GLU A 17 0.47 24.65 -8.76
CA GLU A 17 1.41 25.19 -9.76
C GLU A 17 2.74 24.40 -9.78
N ASP A 18 3.27 24.02 -8.59
CA ASP A 18 4.47 23.19 -8.49
C ASP A 18 4.25 21.77 -9.05
N LEU A 19 3.06 21.19 -8.78
CA LEU A 19 2.68 19.90 -9.32
C LEU A 19 2.54 19.94 -10.83
N GLU A 20 1.83 20.92 -11.39
CA GLU A 20 1.68 21.13 -12.83
C GLU A 20 3.04 21.25 -13.52
N ASN A 21 4.00 21.97 -12.93
CA ASN A 21 5.33 22.10 -13.49
C ASN A 21 6.05 20.72 -13.58
N SER A 22 5.96 19.91 -12.53
CA SER A 22 6.56 18.57 -12.54
C SER A 22 5.86 17.60 -13.51
N ILE A 23 4.54 17.74 -13.66
CA ILE A 23 3.71 16.95 -14.58
C ILE A 23 4.05 17.30 -16.04
N ASN A 24 4.21 18.58 -16.35
CA ASN A 24 4.49 19.06 -17.69
C ASN A 24 5.93 18.78 -18.15
N ASN A 25 6.87 18.64 -17.19
CA ASN A 25 8.29 18.39 -17.46
C ASN A 25 8.80 17.11 -16.75
N PRO A 26 8.20 15.93 -17.00
CA PRO A 26 8.45 14.72 -16.20
C PRO A 26 9.90 14.22 -16.28
N HIS A 27 10.47 14.19 -17.49
CA HIS A 27 11.83 13.66 -17.70
C HIS A 27 12.89 14.58 -17.15
N GLU A 28 12.73 15.90 -17.34
CA GLU A 28 13.63 16.90 -16.77
C GLU A 28 13.56 16.89 -15.24
N THR A 29 12.38 16.75 -14.67
CA THR A 29 12.17 16.61 -13.23
C THR A 29 12.89 15.39 -12.68
N GLN A 30 12.74 14.22 -13.31
CA GLN A 30 13.41 13.00 -12.88
C GLN A 30 14.94 13.06 -13.07
N GLN A 31 15.41 13.66 -14.15
CA GLN A 31 16.85 13.89 -14.34
C GLN A 31 17.44 14.78 -13.24
N ARG A 32 16.74 15.89 -12.92
CA ARG A 32 17.15 16.79 -11.82
C ARG A 32 17.16 16.06 -10.48
N VAL A 33 16.14 15.24 -10.18
CA VAL A 33 16.09 14.44 -8.95
C VAL A 33 17.28 13.48 -8.87
N LEU A 34 17.60 12.74 -9.95
CA LEU A 34 18.76 11.85 -9.97
C LEU A 34 20.06 12.61 -9.72
N GLN A 35 20.27 13.75 -10.38
CA GLN A 35 21.48 14.57 -10.21
C GLN A 35 21.60 15.09 -8.77
N GLN A 36 20.50 15.54 -8.16
CA GLN A 36 20.48 16.00 -6.77
C GLN A 36 20.82 14.87 -5.79
N LEU A 37 20.27 13.67 -6.00
CA LEU A 37 20.58 12.50 -5.17
C LEU A 37 22.07 12.14 -5.25
N LEU A 38 22.64 12.05 -6.45
CA LEU A 38 24.04 11.74 -6.67
C LEU A 38 24.97 12.79 -6.07
N GLU A 39 24.70 14.10 -6.32
CA GLU A 39 25.48 15.20 -5.81
C GLU A 39 25.48 15.24 -4.27
N THR A 40 24.30 15.06 -3.66
CA THR A 40 24.15 15.04 -2.20
C THR A 40 24.94 13.91 -1.56
N THR A 41 25.03 12.75 -2.22
CA THR A 41 25.58 11.53 -1.62
C THR A 41 26.96 11.10 -2.15
N LYS A 42 27.56 11.88 -3.05
CA LYS A 42 28.86 11.53 -3.65
C LYS A 42 29.99 11.26 -2.64
N ASN A 43 29.90 11.83 -1.44
CA ASN A 43 30.88 11.67 -0.36
C ASN A 43 30.46 10.65 0.71
N THR A 44 29.30 10.02 0.60
CA THR A 44 28.90 8.91 1.49
C THR A 44 29.77 7.68 1.26
N TYR A 45 29.72 6.72 2.19
CA TYR A 45 30.41 5.43 2.01
C TYR A 45 29.94 4.75 0.71
N TYR A 46 28.62 4.66 0.48
CA TYR A 46 28.03 4.06 -0.71
C TYR A 46 28.39 4.84 -1.97
N GLY A 47 28.29 6.18 -1.94
CA GLY A 47 28.61 7.04 -3.08
C GLY A 47 30.07 6.97 -3.51
N ARG A 48 31.01 6.85 -2.57
CA ARG A 48 32.43 6.59 -2.89
C ARG A 48 32.67 5.21 -3.49
N LYS A 49 32.01 4.18 -2.93
CA LYS A 49 32.14 2.79 -3.41
C LYS A 49 31.68 2.63 -4.86
N PHE A 50 30.61 3.33 -5.24
CA PHE A 50 30.04 3.28 -6.59
C PHE A 50 30.36 4.50 -7.44
N HIS A 51 31.40 5.26 -7.08
CA HIS A 51 31.97 6.37 -7.85
C HIS A 51 30.93 7.42 -8.30
N PHE A 52 30.02 7.83 -7.42
CA PHE A 52 28.96 8.77 -7.74
C PHE A 52 29.43 10.10 -8.31
N LYS A 53 30.67 10.51 -7.99
CA LYS A 53 31.30 11.72 -8.56
C LYS A 53 31.47 11.67 -10.08
N ASP A 54 31.58 10.46 -10.64
CA ASP A 54 31.88 10.21 -12.04
C ASP A 54 30.64 9.90 -12.86
N ILE A 55 29.44 9.94 -12.20
CA ILE A 55 28.15 9.67 -12.83
C ILE A 55 27.53 10.99 -13.29
N HIS A 56 27.44 11.21 -14.59
CA HIS A 56 26.90 12.45 -15.19
C HIS A 56 25.60 12.23 -15.97
N ASN A 57 25.20 10.98 -16.20
CA ASN A 57 23.99 10.63 -16.93
C ASN A 57 23.42 9.29 -16.50
N TYR A 58 22.18 9.00 -16.93
CA TYR A 58 21.47 7.77 -16.58
C TYR A 58 22.22 6.49 -16.99
N ARG A 59 22.84 6.49 -18.18
CA ARG A 59 23.58 5.30 -18.66
C ARG A 59 24.72 4.94 -17.71
N GLN A 60 25.54 5.92 -17.31
CA GLN A 60 26.62 5.72 -16.33
C GLN A 60 26.08 5.27 -14.97
N PHE A 61 24.92 5.80 -14.56
CA PHE A 61 24.26 5.37 -13.32
C PHE A 61 23.89 3.88 -13.36
N VAL A 62 23.31 3.41 -14.45
CA VAL A 62 22.94 1.99 -14.61
C VAL A 62 24.16 1.08 -14.68
N GLU A 63 25.25 1.53 -15.34
CA GLU A 63 26.50 0.78 -15.47
C GLU A 63 27.28 0.63 -14.16
N GLN A 64 27.20 1.65 -13.27
CA GLN A 64 27.99 1.70 -12.03
C GLN A 64 27.25 1.23 -10.79
N VAL A 65 25.94 1.49 -10.71
CA VAL A 65 25.13 1.21 -9.52
C VAL A 65 24.31 -0.06 -9.72
N PRO A 66 24.47 -1.09 -8.93
CA PRO A 66 23.69 -2.32 -9.08
C PRO A 66 22.22 -2.12 -8.68
N ILE A 67 21.34 -2.97 -9.20
CA ILE A 67 19.99 -3.13 -8.68
C ILE A 67 20.10 -3.84 -7.34
N ASN A 68 19.37 -3.36 -6.33
CA ASN A 68 19.44 -3.87 -4.98
C ASN A 68 18.10 -4.45 -4.50
N ASN A 69 18.18 -5.56 -3.80
CA ASN A 69 17.17 -6.02 -2.85
C ASN A 69 17.51 -5.50 -1.44
N TYR A 70 16.69 -5.85 -0.45
CA TYR A 70 16.97 -5.49 0.94
C TYR A 70 18.27 -6.11 1.45
N GLU A 71 18.51 -7.34 1.11
CA GLU A 71 19.69 -8.12 1.52
C GLU A 71 21.00 -7.48 1.03
N ASP A 72 20.98 -6.85 -0.16
CA ASP A 72 22.12 -6.15 -0.73
C ASP A 72 22.44 -4.84 0.00
N LEU A 73 21.41 -4.13 0.48
CA LEU A 73 21.55 -2.89 1.26
C LEU A 73 21.70 -3.14 2.77
N HIS A 74 21.31 -4.31 3.26
CA HIS A 74 21.33 -4.65 4.69
C HIS A 74 22.70 -4.44 5.36
N PRO A 75 23.86 -4.78 4.76
CA PRO A 75 25.15 -4.51 5.39
C PRO A 75 25.42 -3.02 5.67
N TYR A 76 24.92 -2.13 4.79
CA TYR A 76 25.05 -0.68 5.00
C TYR A 76 24.06 -0.17 6.05
N ILE A 77 22.85 -0.74 6.06
CA ILE A 77 21.85 -0.45 7.08
C ILE A 77 22.35 -0.84 8.47
N GLU A 78 23.02 -1.99 8.59
CA GLU A 78 23.64 -2.41 9.85
C GLU A 78 24.73 -1.44 10.34
N LEU A 79 25.53 -0.88 9.45
CA LEU A 79 26.51 0.14 9.83
C LEU A 79 25.80 1.36 10.45
N ILE A 80 24.71 1.83 9.84
CA ILE A 80 23.92 2.94 10.38
C ILE A 80 23.33 2.57 11.74
N LEU A 81 22.77 1.37 11.89
CA LEU A 81 22.23 0.88 13.17
C LEU A 81 23.27 0.76 14.27
N LYS A 82 24.54 0.56 13.92
CA LYS A 82 25.69 0.59 14.84
C LYS A 82 26.16 2.01 15.18
N GLY A 83 25.55 3.05 14.58
CA GLY A 83 25.85 4.45 14.84
C GLY A 83 26.76 5.13 13.79
N GLU A 84 27.14 4.43 12.72
CA GLU A 84 27.89 5.03 11.63
C GLU A 84 27.05 6.04 10.87
N THR A 85 27.64 7.19 10.55
CA THR A 85 27.01 8.26 9.79
C THR A 85 27.57 8.32 8.38
N ASN A 86 26.87 9.04 7.48
CA ASN A 86 27.35 9.24 6.11
C ASN A 86 27.59 7.93 5.33
N VAL A 87 26.74 6.91 5.59
CA VAL A 87 26.82 5.59 4.94
C VAL A 87 26.03 5.59 3.63
N LEU A 88 24.69 5.56 3.68
CA LEU A 88 23.80 5.60 2.52
C LEU A 88 23.29 7.02 2.22
N TRP A 89 23.21 7.86 3.24
CA TRP A 89 22.77 9.25 3.20
C TRP A 89 23.67 10.11 4.10
N PRO A 90 23.95 11.39 3.75
CA PRO A 90 24.93 12.19 4.48
C PRO A 90 24.44 12.66 5.85
N THR A 91 23.15 12.97 5.99
CA THR A 91 22.57 13.36 7.28
C THR A 91 22.32 12.14 8.18
N PRO A 92 22.40 12.29 9.51
CA PRO A 92 22.15 11.17 10.42
C PRO A 92 20.73 10.62 10.25
N ILE A 93 20.63 9.31 10.05
CA ILE A 93 19.36 8.58 10.03
C ILE A 93 18.92 8.32 11.47
N LYS A 94 17.85 8.97 11.91
CA LYS A 94 17.30 8.84 13.28
C LYS A 94 16.19 7.82 13.36
N TRP A 95 15.54 7.50 12.25
CA TRP A 95 14.38 6.64 12.21
C TRP A 95 14.57 5.48 11.24
N PHE A 96 14.09 4.32 11.66
CA PHE A 96 13.99 3.15 10.80
C PHE A 96 12.52 2.71 10.75
N ALA A 97 11.98 2.67 9.55
CA ALA A 97 10.63 2.20 9.35
C ALA A 97 10.64 0.67 9.18
N LYS A 98 9.90 -0.01 10.08
CA LYS A 98 9.72 -1.45 10.03
C LYS A 98 8.70 -1.80 8.95
N SER A 99 9.11 -2.49 7.90
CA SER A 99 8.16 -2.99 6.91
C SER A 99 7.56 -4.32 7.37
N SER A 100 6.27 -4.50 7.09
CA SER A 100 5.62 -5.79 7.30
C SER A 100 6.12 -6.77 6.24
N GLY A 101 7.16 -7.55 6.55
CA GLY A 101 7.53 -8.69 5.69
C GLY A 101 6.33 -9.62 5.54
N THR A 102 5.87 -9.83 4.32
CA THR A 102 4.72 -10.69 4.01
C THR A 102 5.03 -12.19 4.11
N THR A 103 6.30 -12.55 4.24
CA THR A 103 6.74 -13.94 4.27
C THR A 103 7.66 -14.12 5.46
N GLY A 104 7.24 -14.70 6.58
CA GLY A 104 8.01 -15.28 7.69
C GLY A 104 9.44 -14.78 8.02
N ALA A 105 10.00 -13.95 7.17
CA ALA A 105 11.33 -13.35 7.29
C ALA A 105 11.33 -12.21 8.31
N THR A 106 12.49 -11.97 8.90
CA THR A 106 12.75 -10.81 9.76
C THR A 106 12.29 -9.50 9.10
N SER A 107 11.52 -8.69 9.84
CA SER A 107 11.04 -7.39 9.34
C SER A 107 12.20 -6.55 8.83
N LYS A 108 12.02 -5.95 7.65
CA LYS A 108 13.02 -5.06 7.04
C LYS A 108 13.06 -3.72 7.78
N MET A 109 14.25 -3.18 7.97
CA MET A 109 14.50 -1.88 8.58
C MET A 109 14.85 -0.87 7.50
N ILE A 110 13.89 -0.09 7.07
CA ILE A 110 14.07 0.90 6.00
C ILE A 110 14.51 2.24 6.62
N PRO A 111 15.66 2.79 6.22
CA PRO A 111 16.11 4.08 6.74
C PRO A 111 15.17 5.21 6.32
N VAL A 112 14.89 6.13 7.24
CA VAL A 112 14.07 7.31 6.99
C VAL A 112 14.89 8.54 7.39
N SER A 113 15.24 9.35 6.40
CA SER A 113 15.95 10.62 6.61
C SER A 113 14.99 11.76 6.96
N THR A 114 15.51 12.87 7.43
CA THR A 114 14.72 14.11 7.60
C THR A 114 14.18 14.58 6.25
N GLU A 115 15.01 14.54 5.21
CA GLU A 115 14.64 14.89 3.84
C GLU A 115 13.53 13.98 3.29
N GLY A 116 13.59 12.66 3.58
CA GLY A 116 12.54 11.71 3.23
C GLY A 116 11.21 12.00 3.92
N LEU A 117 11.23 12.42 5.19
CA LEU A 117 10.01 12.84 5.87
C LEU A 117 9.43 14.13 5.27
N GLU A 118 10.26 15.16 5.07
CA GLU A 118 9.81 16.50 4.67
C GLU A 118 9.44 16.59 3.19
N GLN A 119 10.33 16.09 2.31
CA GLN A 119 10.21 16.25 0.86
C GLN A 119 9.43 15.10 0.20
N CYS A 120 9.19 13.98 0.91
CA CYS A 120 8.41 12.87 0.40
C CYS A 120 7.10 12.69 1.17
N HIS A 121 7.15 12.21 2.41
CA HIS A 121 5.92 11.85 3.13
C HIS A 121 5.03 13.06 3.47
N TYR A 122 5.58 14.14 4.00
CA TYR A 122 4.78 15.34 4.31
C TYR A 122 4.37 16.10 3.05
N GLN A 123 5.24 16.08 2.04
CA GLN A 123 4.92 16.68 0.75
C GLN A 123 3.74 15.95 0.10
N GLY A 124 3.76 14.60 0.09
CA GLY A 124 2.65 13.79 -0.40
C GLY A 124 1.33 14.06 0.33
N GLY A 125 1.39 14.20 1.66
CA GLY A 125 0.21 14.57 2.45
C GLY A 125 -0.33 15.97 2.11
N ARG A 126 0.53 16.96 1.88
CA ARG A 126 0.12 18.30 1.46
C ARG A 126 -0.50 18.31 0.07
N ASP A 127 0.10 17.60 -0.86
CA ASP A 127 -0.37 17.54 -2.25
C ASP A 127 -1.67 16.75 -2.39
N MET A 128 -1.87 15.74 -1.55
CA MET A 128 -3.15 15.03 -1.42
C MET A 128 -4.28 16.00 -1.03
N LEU A 129 -4.06 16.86 -0.03
CA LEU A 129 -5.04 17.87 0.38
C LEU A 129 -5.23 18.95 -0.70
N ALA A 130 -4.15 19.39 -1.33
CA ALA A 130 -4.20 20.41 -2.39
C ALA A 130 -5.03 19.93 -3.59
N LEU A 131 -4.77 18.71 -4.09
CA LEU A 131 -5.52 18.14 -5.21
C LEU A 131 -6.97 17.85 -4.86
N TYR A 132 -7.24 17.38 -3.63
CA TYR A 132 -8.62 17.21 -3.19
C TYR A 132 -9.39 18.54 -3.22
N ILE A 133 -8.83 19.62 -2.65
CA ILE A 133 -9.46 20.94 -2.63
C ILE A 133 -9.58 21.51 -4.05
N HIS A 134 -8.58 21.30 -4.90
CA HIS A 134 -8.65 21.71 -6.30
C HIS A 134 -9.82 21.06 -7.03
N ASN A 135 -10.00 19.76 -6.82
CA ASN A 135 -11.09 18.99 -7.42
C ASN A 135 -12.46 19.28 -6.82
N TYR A 136 -12.50 19.65 -5.53
CA TYR A 136 -13.73 19.91 -4.77
C TYR A 136 -13.66 21.28 -4.09
N PRO A 137 -13.93 22.40 -4.81
CA PRO A 137 -13.79 23.74 -4.26
C PRO A 137 -14.75 24.06 -3.09
N ASP A 138 -15.79 23.24 -2.92
CA ASP A 138 -16.76 23.28 -1.81
C ASP A 138 -16.31 22.49 -0.57
N ALA A 139 -15.15 21.82 -0.63
CA ALA A 139 -14.62 21.03 0.46
C ALA A 139 -14.45 21.82 1.77
N ARG A 140 -14.73 21.16 2.89
CA ARG A 140 -14.67 21.73 4.24
C ARG A 140 -13.70 21.00 5.14
N LEU A 141 -12.63 20.41 4.58
CA LEU A 141 -11.65 19.60 5.30
C LEU A 141 -11.14 20.25 6.58
N PHE A 142 -10.81 21.54 6.51
CA PHE A 142 -10.22 22.26 7.64
C PHE A 142 -11.23 22.72 8.68
N SER A 143 -12.53 22.54 8.44
CA SER A 143 -13.58 22.87 9.41
C SER A 143 -13.75 21.80 10.50
N GLY A 144 -13.11 20.65 10.35
CA GLY A 144 -13.11 19.53 11.30
C GLY A 144 -11.76 18.85 11.39
N LYS A 145 -11.75 17.61 11.89
CA LYS A 145 -10.56 16.81 12.09
C LYS A 145 -10.46 15.69 11.08
N ASN A 146 -9.21 15.32 10.76
CA ASN A 146 -8.89 14.09 10.04
C ASN A 146 -8.75 12.93 11.05
N LEU A 147 -9.58 11.92 10.91
CA LEU A 147 -9.45 10.67 11.66
C LEU A 147 -8.46 9.75 10.95
N SER A 148 -7.30 9.57 11.56
CA SER A 148 -6.24 8.71 11.02
C SER A 148 -6.02 7.50 11.92
N ILE A 149 -6.11 6.30 11.33
CA ILE A 149 -5.72 5.06 12.00
C ILE A 149 -4.26 4.78 11.65
N GLY A 150 -3.35 5.05 12.60
CA GLY A 150 -1.94 4.72 12.48
C GLY A 150 -1.63 3.31 13.00
N GLY A 151 -0.44 2.80 12.62
CA GLY A 151 0.10 1.57 13.19
C GLY A 151 0.38 1.69 14.69
N SER A 152 0.43 0.54 15.38
CA SER A 152 0.83 0.48 16.79
C SER A 152 2.32 0.79 16.95
N GLN A 153 2.67 1.32 18.11
CA GLN A 153 4.06 1.53 18.48
C GLN A 153 4.67 0.20 18.93
N GLU A 154 5.30 -0.53 18.04
CA GLU A 154 6.43 -1.41 18.39
C GLU A 154 7.75 -0.63 18.25
N GLY A 155 7.77 0.62 18.70
CA GLY A 155 8.98 1.42 18.68
C GLY A 155 9.90 0.96 19.79
N LYS A 156 10.97 0.26 19.43
CA LYS A 156 12.11 0.08 20.33
C LYS A 156 13.17 1.09 19.93
N GLN A 157 13.74 1.76 20.93
CA GLN A 157 15.04 2.38 20.71
C GLN A 157 16.05 1.26 20.46
N SER A 158 16.98 1.48 19.54
CA SER A 158 18.11 0.58 19.35
C SER A 158 18.88 0.43 20.67
N SER A 159 19.62 -0.66 20.83
CA SER A 159 20.36 -0.97 22.05
C SER A 159 21.28 0.16 22.55
N ASN A 160 21.70 1.07 21.67
CA ASN A 160 22.50 2.26 21.98
C ASN A 160 21.69 3.57 22.04
N ASN A 161 20.35 3.53 22.06
CA ASN A 161 19.43 4.67 22.12
C ASN A 161 19.54 5.70 20.97
N SER A 162 20.29 5.40 19.90
CA SER A 162 20.56 6.34 18.79
C SER A 162 19.48 6.39 17.71
N HIS A 163 18.68 5.33 17.59
CA HIS A 163 17.69 5.18 16.53
C HIS A 163 16.33 4.78 17.07
N TYR A 164 15.27 5.33 16.46
CA TYR A 164 13.88 4.98 16.75
C TYR A 164 13.33 4.09 15.63
N ILE A 165 12.85 2.91 16.00
CA ILE A 165 12.33 1.92 15.06
C ILE A 165 10.81 1.81 15.27
N ALA A 166 10.01 2.07 14.23
CA ALA A 166 8.54 1.98 14.27
C ALA A 166 7.97 1.78 12.85
N ASN A 167 6.66 1.60 12.75
CA ASN A 167 5.99 1.68 11.44
C ASN A 167 6.10 3.10 10.87
N ILE A 168 6.16 3.23 9.53
CA ILE A 168 6.29 4.54 8.87
C ILE A 168 5.20 5.53 9.30
N SER A 169 3.95 5.09 9.43
CA SER A 169 2.84 5.93 9.89
C SER A 169 3.09 6.48 11.31
N ALA A 170 3.66 5.69 12.21
CA ALA A 170 4.02 6.14 13.56
C ALA A 170 5.17 7.16 13.53
N ILE A 171 6.18 6.94 12.67
CA ILE A 171 7.30 7.89 12.49
C ILE A 171 6.77 9.22 11.94
N VAL A 172 5.97 9.17 10.87
CA VAL A 172 5.34 10.36 10.27
C VAL A 172 4.51 11.11 11.30
N MET A 173 3.62 10.44 12.03
CA MET A 173 2.73 11.07 13.01
C MET A 173 3.48 11.67 14.21
N LYS A 174 4.53 11.00 14.70
CA LYS A 174 5.34 11.48 15.83
C LYS A 174 6.11 12.74 15.50
N ASN A 175 6.51 12.91 14.25
CA ASN A 175 7.33 14.03 13.78
C ASN A 175 6.52 15.09 13.02
N LEU A 176 5.18 15.00 13.00
CA LEU A 176 4.32 16.01 12.40
C LEU A 176 4.57 17.38 13.03
N PRO A 177 4.61 18.47 12.23
CA PRO A 177 4.65 19.83 12.75
C PRO A 177 3.51 20.07 13.76
N PHE A 178 3.79 20.87 14.80
CA PHE A 178 2.84 21.10 15.89
C PHE A 178 1.45 21.53 15.41
N TRP A 179 1.37 22.42 14.44
CA TRP A 179 0.11 22.88 13.87
C TRP A 179 -0.70 21.77 13.18
N ALA A 180 -0.04 20.80 12.53
CA ALA A 180 -0.72 19.69 11.87
C ALA A 180 -1.32 18.68 12.86
N GLN A 181 -0.83 18.65 14.09
CA GLN A 181 -1.36 17.79 15.14
C GLN A 181 -2.76 18.22 15.59
N PHE A 182 -3.11 19.51 15.50
CA PHE A 182 -4.44 20.00 15.88
C PHE A 182 -5.54 19.58 14.92
N GLY A 183 -5.22 19.42 13.64
CA GLY A 183 -6.16 19.01 12.61
C GLY A 183 -6.46 17.51 12.57
N ARG A 184 -5.87 16.70 13.48
CA ARG A 184 -6.03 15.25 13.46
C ARG A 184 -6.66 14.69 14.75
N THR A 185 -7.21 13.51 14.63
CA THR A 185 -7.74 12.69 15.73
C THR A 185 -7.48 11.20 15.44
N PRO A 186 -7.33 10.33 16.45
CA PRO A 186 -7.13 10.66 17.87
C PRO A 186 -5.76 11.30 18.13
N GLY A 187 -5.52 11.75 19.36
CA GLY A 187 -4.21 12.21 19.80
C GLY A 187 -3.13 11.14 19.68
N LEU A 188 -1.86 11.57 19.77
CA LEU A 188 -0.71 10.68 19.56
C LEU A 188 -0.69 9.49 20.53
N GLU A 189 -1.08 9.70 21.79
CA GLU A 189 -1.15 8.68 22.83
C GLU A 189 -2.01 7.48 22.39
N VAL A 190 -3.24 7.75 21.96
CA VAL A 190 -4.17 6.70 21.49
C VAL A 190 -3.70 6.09 20.17
N THR A 191 -3.16 6.92 19.26
CA THR A 191 -2.62 6.45 18.00
C THR A 191 -1.50 5.41 18.19
N MET A 192 -0.69 5.57 19.24
CA MET A 192 0.47 4.72 19.54
C MET A 192 0.14 3.51 20.42
N MET A 193 -1.12 3.28 20.77
CA MET A 193 -1.50 2.11 21.57
C MET A 193 -1.22 0.81 20.80
N ASN A 194 -0.70 -0.19 21.52
CA ASN A 194 -0.40 -1.52 20.99
C ASN A 194 -1.62 -2.44 20.99
N ASN A 195 -2.47 -2.35 22.03
CA ASN A 195 -3.67 -3.15 22.11
C ASN A 195 -4.72 -2.63 21.15
N TRP A 196 -4.97 -3.37 20.07
CA TRP A 196 -5.89 -2.97 19.01
C TRP A 196 -7.35 -2.85 19.48
N GLU A 197 -7.81 -3.77 20.30
CA GLU A 197 -9.21 -3.79 20.79
C GLU A 197 -9.48 -2.58 21.71
N GLU A 198 -8.55 -2.27 22.61
CA GLU A 198 -8.61 -1.09 23.48
C GLU A 198 -8.48 0.20 22.65
N LYS A 199 -7.59 0.21 21.68
CA LYS A 199 -7.37 1.34 20.78
C LYS A 199 -8.64 1.71 20.01
N ILE A 200 -9.33 0.72 19.40
CA ILE A 200 -10.60 0.95 18.70
C ILE A 200 -11.64 1.58 19.62
N LYS A 201 -11.82 1.05 20.83
CA LYS A 201 -12.77 1.61 21.82
C LYS A 201 -12.47 3.06 22.14
N LYS A 202 -11.21 3.38 22.46
CA LYS A 202 -10.80 4.77 22.75
C LYS A 202 -10.94 5.69 21.54
N ILE A 203 -10.63 5.23 20.33
CA ILE A 203 -10.86 6.01 19.12
C ILE A 203 -12.35 6.30 18.97
N ALA A 204 -13.23 5.29 19.08
CA ALA A 204 -14.67 5.44 18.97
C ALA A 204 -15.23 6.43 20.00
N GLU A 205 -14.81 6.31 21.26
CA GLU A 205 -15.22 7.20 22.36
C GLU A 205 -14.85 8.67 22.06
N ILE A 206 -13.58 8.91 21.72
CA ILE A 206 -13.07 10.28 21.50
C ILE A 206 -13.65 10.90 20.24
N THR A 207 -13.64 10.17 19.14
CA THR A 207 -13.95 10.74 17.82
C THR A 207 -15.42 10.92 17.59
N SER A 208 -16.29 10.12 18.25
CA SER A 208 -17.74 10.31 18.19
C SER A 208 -18.23 11.62 18.83
N GLN A 209 -17.39 12.29 19.62
CA GLN A 209 -17.67 13.59 20.21
C GLN A 209 -17.03 14.75 19.45
N GLN A 210 -16.40 14.48 18.30
CA GLN A 210 -15.65 15.46 17.54
C GLN A 210 -16.26 15.63 16.14
N ARG A 211 -16.06 16.80 15.58
CA ARG A 211 -16.36 17.04 14.17
C ARG A 211 -15.27 16.41 13.31
N VAL A 212 -15.58 15.30 12.67
CA VAL A 212 -14.68 14.62 11.73
C VAL A 212 -15.14 14.91 10.31
N THR A 213 -14.23 15.41 9.48
CA THR A 213 -14.48 15.77 8.08
C THR A 213 -13.81 14.84 7.10
N SER A 214 -12.77 14.11 7.54
CA SER A 214 -12.05 13.17 6.68
C SER A 214 -11.52 11.98 7.44
N LEU A 215 -11.39 10.86 6.73
CA LEU A 215 -10.77 9.63 7.21
C LEU A 215 -9.46 9.38 6.45
N ALA A 216 -8.48 8.74 7.10
CA ALA A 216 -7.25 8.30 6.46
C ALA A 216 -6.76 6.96 7.02
N GLY A 217 -6.42 6.02 6.16
CA GLY A 217 -5.86 4.74 6.57
C GLY A 217 -6.16 3.57 5.64
N SER A 218 -5.86 2.37 6.13
CA SER A 218 -6.17 1.14 5.40
C SER A 218 -7.67 0.83 5.47
N PRO A 219 -8.31 0.45 4.35
CA PRO A 219 -9.74 0.12 4.29
C PRO A 219 -10.19 -0.89 5.34
N MET A 220 -9.47 -1.99 5.49
CA MET A 220 -9.83 -3.04 6.45
C MET A 220 -9.94 -2.51 7.89
N TRP A 221 -8.92 -1.77 8.35
CA TRP A 221 -8.90 -1.28 9.73
C TRP A 221 -9.90 -0.15 9.96
N MET A 222 -10.09 0.69 8.95
CA MET A 222 -11.11 1.75 9.00
C MET A 222 -12.51 1.14 9.07
N LEU A 223 -12.81 0.14 8.26
CA LEU A 223 -14.10 -0.56 8.26
C LEU A 223 -14.41 -1.17 9.63
N LEU A 224 -13.44 -1.85 10.26
CA LEU A 224 -13.60 -2.42 11.60
C LEU A 224 -13.93 -1.33 12.65
N LEU A 225 -13.26 -0.17 12.57
CA LEU A 225 -13.57 0.95 13.44
C LEU A 225 -15.00 1.48 13.21
N LEU A 226 -15.38 1.69 11.95
CA LEU A 226 -16.71 2.22 11.60
C LEU A 226 -17.83 1.27 12.05
N GLN A 227 -17.67 -0.03 11.81
CA GLN A 227 -18.60 -1.06 12.29
C GLN A 227 -18.70 -1.08 13.82
N HIS A 228 -17.58 -0.91 14.52
CA HIS A 228 -17.58 -0.82 15.98
C HIS A 228 -18.37 0.41 16.47
N ILE A 229 -18.15 1.58 15.88
CA ILE A 229 -18.87 2.83 16.22
C ILE A 229 -20.37 2.67 15.98
N ILE A 230 -20.76 2.15 14.82
CA ILE A 230 -22.17 1.93 14.45
C ILE A 230 -22.86 1.02 15.46
N LYS A 231 -22.22 -0.09 15.82
CA LYS A 231 -22.74 -1.03 16.81
C LYS A 231 -22.83 -0.42 18.20
N GLU A 232 -21.79 0.27 18.66
CA GLU A 232 -21.74 0.86 20.00
C GLU A 232 -22.77 1.98 20.18
N LYS A 233 -22.95 2.82 19.15
CA LYS A 233 -23.88 3.95 19.19
C LYS A 233 -25.30 3.59 18.79
N ASN A 234 -25.54 2.35 18.36
CA ASN A 234 -26.84 1.86 17.87
C ASN A 234 -27.42 2.76 16.77
N ILE A 235 -26.61 3.07 15.78
CA ILE A 235 -26.93 3.90 14.61
C ILE A 235 -26.88 3.06 13.34
N THR A 236 -27.35 3.62 12.21
CA THR A 236 -27.35 2.92 10.92
C THR A 236 -26.26 3.44 9.99
N TYR A 237 -26.03 4.75 9.99
CA TYR A 237 -25.12 5.39 9.05
C TYR A 237 -24.03 6.17 9.76
N ILE A 238 -22.89 6.29 9.10
CA ILE A 238 -21.71 6.98 9.63
C ILE A 238 -21.96 8.50 9.78
N GLN A 239 -22.85 9.07 8.95
CA GLN A 239 -23.25 10.48 9.02
C GLN A 239 -24.08 10.79 10.27
N ASP A 240 -24.66 9.79 10.93
CA ASP A 240 -25.34 9.98 12.20
C ASP A 240 -24.38 10.40 13.32
N VAL A 241 -23.08 10.06 13.19
CA VAL A 241 -22.00 10.51 14.10
C VAL A 241 -21.25 11.70 13.53
N TRP A 242 -20.90 11.65 12.25
CA TRP A 242 -20.10 12.68 11.58
C TRP A 242 -20.84 13.26 10.37
N PRO A 243 -21.76 14.19 10.58
CA PRO A 243 -22.59 14.78 9.49
C PRO A 243 -21.79 15.50 8.41
N ASP A 244 -20.57 15.97 8.76
CA ASP A 244 -19.69 16.71 7.85
C ASP A 244 -18.58 15.82 7.23
N LEU A 245 -18.66 14.51 7.39
CA LEU A 245 -17.69 13.59 6.81
C LEU A 245 -17.82 13.57 5.28
N GLU A 246 -16.75 13.91 4.57
CA GLU A 246 -16.80 14.11 3.12
C GLU A 246 -15.83 13.22 2.31
N VAL A 247 -14.75 12.71 2.93
CA VAL A 247 -13.74 11.94 2.18
C VAL A 247 -13.03 10.89 3.02
N PHE A 248 -12.71 9.76 2.38
CA PHE A 248 -11.80 8.76 2.89
C PHE A 248 -10.57 8.64 1.98
N PHE A 249 -9.39 9.03 2.50
CA PHE A 249 -8.10 8.81 1.89
C PHE A 249 -7.62 7.41 2.27
N HIS A 250 -7.56 6.50 1.30
CA HIS A 250 -7.24 5.11 1.57
C HIS A 250 -6.02 4.64 0.78
N GLY A 251 -5.39 3.59 1.26
CA GLY A 251 -4.25 2.97 0.61
C GLY A 251 -3.87 1.65 1.26
N SER A 252 -2.71 1.14 0.94
CA SER A 252 -2.16 -0.10 1.47
C SER A 252 -2.71 -1.38 0.87
N VAL A 253 -3.98 -1.48 0.56
CA VAL A 253 -4.65 -2.63 -0.08
C VAL A 253 -5.63 -2.14 -1.13
N SER A 254 -5.96 -2.98 -2.10
CA SER A 254 -7.02 -2.69 -3.08
C SER A 254 -8.33 -2.35 -2.35
N PHE A 255 -8.97 -1.27 -2.77
CA PHE A 255 -10.24 -0.80 -2.17
C PHE A 255 -11.47 -1.50 -2.76
N ALA A 256 -11.36 -2.03 -3.97
CA ALA A 256 -12.48 -2.60 -4.70
C ALA A 256 -13.31 -3.64 -3.89
N PRO A 257 -12.72 -4.57 -3.13
CA PRO A 257 -13.48 -5.51 -2.31
C PRO A 257 -14.22 -4.85 -1.13
N TYR A 258 -13.70 -3.74 -0.62
CA TYR A 258 -14.25 -3.05 0.56
C TYR A 258 -15.28 -1.97 0.22
N ARG A 259 -15.24 -1.44 -1.01
CA ARG A 259 -16.12 -0.35 -1.45
C ARG A 259 -17.61 -0.60 -1.16
N PRO A 260 -18.20 -1.76 -1.50
CA PRO A 260 -19.62 -2.00 -1.21
C PRO A 260 -19.96 -1.88 0.29
N LEU A 261 -19.06 -2.33 1.17
CA LEU A 261 -19.25 -2.27 2.62
C LEU A 261 -19.21 -0.83 3.15
N PHE A 262 -18.35 0.02 2.59
CA PHE A 262 -18.34 1.45 2.93
C PHE A 262 -19.59 2.15 2.41
N GLU A 263 -20.04 1.81 1.21
CA GLU A 263 -21.26 2.37 0.60
C GLU A 263 -22.55 1.97 1.34
N GLU A 264 -22.56 0.80 2.01
CA GLU A 264 -23.65 0.38 2.90
C GLU A 264 -23.72 1.24 4.20
N LEU A 265 -22.58 1.76 4.66
CA LEU A 265 -22.50 2.61 5.85
C LEU A 265 -22.73 4.10 5.54
N ASP A 266 -22.73 4.48 4.27
CA ASP A 266 -22.89 5.86 3.78
C ASP A 266 -24.34 6.12 3.32
N LYS A 267 -25.08 6.90 4.11
CA LYS A 267 -26.51 7.15 3.92
C LYS A 267 -26.87 7.64 2.52
N ASP A 268 -26.14 8.62 2.03
CA ASP A 268 -26.45 9.34 0.79
C ASP A 268 -25.46 8.99 -0.34
N LYS A 269 -24.56 8.04 -0.11
CA LYS A 269 -23.42 7.71 -1.00
C LYS A 269 -22.62 8.96 -1.37
N SER A 270 -22.47 9.86 -0.41
CA SER A 270 -21.81 11.16 -0.57
C SER A 270 -20.33 11.12 -0.21
N LEU A 271 -19.88 10.07 0.47
CA LEU A 271 -18.49 9.91 0.86
C LEU A 271 -17.61 9.67 -0.37
N ARG A 272 -16.64 10.53 -0.54
CA ARG A 272 -15.64 10.43 -1.62
C ARG A 272 -14.51 9.51 -1.20
N TYR A 273 -13.98 8.75 -2.14
CA TYR A 273 -12.88 7.81 -1.92
C TYR A 273 -11.71 8.22 -2.80
N LEU A 274 -10.54 8.45 -2.20
CA LEU A 274 -9.32 8.77 -2.91
C LEU A 274 -8.21 7.82 -2.51
N GLU A 275 -7.63 7.17 -3.50
CA GLU A 275 -6.53 6.24 -3.29
C GLU A 275 -5.19 6.96 -3.24
N ILE A 276 -4.33 6.53 -2.30
CA ILE A 276 -2.94 6.95 -2.18
C ILE A 276 -2.03 5.72 -2.24
N PHE A 277 -0.89 5.86 -2.91
CA PHE A 277 0.15 4.85 -2.92
C PHE A 277 1.36 5.33 -2.14
N ASN A 278 1.38 4.95 -0.86
CA ASN A 278 2.51 5.17 0.02
C ASN A 278 2.97 3.84 0.62
N ALA A 279 4.27 3.70 0.83
CA ALA A 279 4.90 2.56 1.45
C ALA A 279 5.94 3.01 2.48
N THR A 280 6.59 2.05 3.10
CA THR A 280 7.69 2.28 4.05
C THR A 280 8.84 3.06 3.38
N GLU A 281 9.04 2.83 2.10
CA GLU A 281 10.12 3.33 1.27
C GLU A 281 9.86 4.75 0.71
N GLY A 282 8.61 5.19 0.67
CA GLY A 282 8.24 6.51 0.17
C GLY A 282 6.74 6.69 -0.12
N PHE A 283 6.39 7.90 -0.55
CA PHE A 283 5.08 8.27 -1.07
C PHE A 283 5.20 8.40 -2.58
N PHE A 284 4.51 7.55 -3.34
CA PHE A 284 4.77 7.38 -4.77
C PHE A 284 3.73 8.02 -5.67
N ALA A 285 2.45 7.92 -5.28
CA ALA A 285 1.36 8.36 -6.14
C ALA A 285 0.09 8.64 -5.35
N LEU A 286 -0.84 9.36 -5.98
CA LEU A 286 -2.17 9.62 -5.44
C LEU A 286 -3.18 9.81 -6.58
N GLN A 287 -4.45 9.52 -6.29
CA GLN A 287 -5.54 9.75 -7.23
C GLN A 287 -5.79 11.27 -7.35
N ASP A 288 -5.62 11.79 -8.55
CA ASP A 288 -5.75 13.22 -8.86
C ASP A 288 -7.03 13.57 -9.63
N GLN A 289 -7.78 12.57 -10.11
CA GLN A 289 -9.01 12.74 -10.87
C GLN A 289 -10.22 12.13 -10.18
N LYS A 290 -11.38 12.76 -10.30
CA LYS A 290 -12.62 12.36 -9.60
C LYS A 290 -13.09 10.95 -9.96
N ASP A 291 -13.14 10.65 -11.26
CA ASP A 291 -13.78 9.45 -11.80
C ASP A 291 -12.78 8.46 -12.41
N ASP A 292 -11.49 8.72 -12.29
CA ASP A 292 -10.41 7.85 -12.75
C ASP A 292 -9.70 7.23 -11.55
N PRO A 293 -9.72 5.89 -11.40
CA PRO A 293 -9.03 5.19 -10.32
C PRO A 293 -7.51 5.15 -10.48
N SER A 294 -6.97 5.69 -11.58
CA SER A 294 -5.54 5.73 -11.78
C SER A 294 -4.86 6.77 -10.88
N LEU A 295 -3.63 6.49 -10.53
CA LEU A 295 -2.82 7.28 -9.60
C LEU A 295 -1.79 8.08 -10.38
N LEU A 296 -1.72 9.37 -10.14
CA LEU A 296 -0.68 10.26 -10.66
C LEU A 296 0.66 9.94 -9.98
N LEU A 297 1.69 9.65 -10.78
CA LEU A 297 3.05 9.42 -10.30
C LEU A 297 3.68 10.73 -9.84
N MET A 298 4.12 10.76 -8.57
CA MET A 298 4.72 11.95 -7.95
C MET A 298 6.22 12.02 -8.25
N LEU A 299 6.61 12.90 -9.15
CA LEU A 299 7.95 12.94 -9.76
C LEU A 299 8.97 13.78 -8.99
N ASN A 300 8.53 14.60 -8.03
CA ASN A 300 9.34 15.62 -7.36
C ASN A 300 9.45 15.41 -5.83
N TYR A 301 9.45 14.15 -5.38
CA TYR A 301 9.50 13.81 -3.96
C TYR A 301 10.85 13.27 -3.49
N GLY A 302 11.93 13.62 -4.22
CA GLY A 302 13.27 13.09 -3.93
C GLY A 302 13.39 11.60 -4.21
N ILE A 303 12.57 11.08 -5.14
CA ILE A 303 12.59 9.71 -5.60
C ILE A 303 12.85 9.68 -7.11
N PHE A 304 13.90 8.98 -7.51
CA PHE A 304 14.16 8.65 -8.90
C PHE A 304 13.61 7.26 -9.21
N TYR A 305 12.84 7.15 -10.29
CA TYR A 305 12.11 5.94 -10.68
C TYR A 305 12.74 5.25 -11.87
N GLU A 306 12.85 3.93 -11.76
CA GLU A 306 13.16 3.02 -12.84
C GLU A 306 12.14 1.87 -12.83
N PHE A 307 12.04 1.13 -13.93
CA PHE A 307 10.99 0.13 -14.11
C PHE A 307 11.55 -1.16 -14.71
N ILE A 308 11.19 -2.30 -14.11
CA ILE A 308 11.48 -3.63 -14.65
C ILE A 308 10.24 -4.07 -15.43
N PRO A 309 10.33 -4.34 -16.75
CA PRO A 309 9.21 -4.89 -17.51
C PRO A 309 8.77 -6.27 -17.02
N GLU A 310 7.49 -6.59 -17.15
CA GLU A 310 6.89 -7.84 -16.66
C GLU A 310 7.65 -9.11 -17.06
N LYS A 311 8.08 -9.19 -18.32
CA LYS A 311 8.89 -10.31 -18.83
C LYS A 311 10.23 -10.54 -18.11
N GLU A 312 10.68 -9.55 -17.35
CA GLU A 312 11.95 -9.57 -16.61
C GLU A 312 11.75 -9.80 -15.10
N PHE A 313 10.51 -9.94 -14.59
CA PHE A 313 10.24 -10.04 -13.14
C PHE A 313 10.97 -11.19 -12.46
N LEU A 314 11.14 -12.31 -13.16
CA LEU A 314 11.79 -13.51 -12.66
C LEU A 314 13.27 -13.61 -13.06
N SER A 315 13.81 -12.63 -13.81
CA SER A 315 15.21 -12.59 -14.19
C SER A 315 16.10 -12.30 -12.98
N GLU A 316 17.22 -13.01 -12.85
CA GLU A 316 18.24 -12.72 -11.84
C GLU A 316 18.89 -11.35 -12.08
N ASN A 317 19.06 -10.96 -13.35
CA ASN A 317 19.62 -9.69 -13.79
C ASN A 317 18.61 -8.98 -14.72
N PRO A 318 17.53 -8.42 -14.18
CA PRO A 318 16.47 -7.85 -14.99
C PRO A 318 16.94 -6.61 -15.74
N LYS A 319 16.48 -6.45 -16.98
CA LYS A 319 16.61 -5.19 -17.69
C LYS A 319 15.75 -4.15 -17.02
N VAL A 320 16.31 -2.97 -16.73
CA VAL A 320 15.63 -1.83 -16.14
C VAL A 320 15.56 -0.70 -17.14
N ILE A 321 14.44 -0.01 -17.21
CA ILE A 321 14.21 1.12 -18.12
C ILE A 321 13.85 2.39 -17.33
N PRO A 322 14.18 3.58 -17.85
CA PRO A 322 13.77 4.86 -17.25
C PRO A 322 12.29 5.15 -17.52
N LEU A 323 11.74 6.18 -16.87
CA LEU A 323 10.36 6.63 -17.06
C LEU A 323 10.02 6.95 -18.53
N SER A 324 10.98 7.44 -19.30
CA SER A 324 10.78 7.79 -20.72
C SER A 324 10.55 6.60 -21.65
N GLU A 325 10.84 5.38 -21.20
CA GLU A 325 10.72 4.17 -22.03
C GLU A 325 9.52 3.30 -21.61
N VAL A 326 8.70 3.74 -20.65
CA VAL A 326 7.52 2.97 -20.26
C VAL A 326 6.41 3.08 -21.32
N GLU A 327 5.69 2.00 -21.51
CA GLU A 327 4.63 1.88 -22.51
C GLU A 327 3.26 1.80 -21.83
N LEU A 328 2.27 2.41 -22.49
CA LEU A 328 0.88 2.38 -22.07
C LEU A 328 0.34 0.94 -22.00
N GLY A 329 -0.36 0.61 -20.94
CA GLY A 329 -1.00 -0.70 -20.76
C GLY A 329 -0.06 -1.83 -20.39
N LYS A 330 1.26 -1.59 -20.25
CA LYS A 330 2.24 -2.58 -19.83
C LYS A 330 2.44 -2.58 -18.31
N ASN A 331 2.79 -3.74 -17.81
CA ASN A 331 3.06 -3.99 -16.39
C ASN A 331 4.55 -3.81 -16.07
N TYR A 332 4.85 -3.22 -14.91
CA TYR A 332 6.22 -2.97 -14.48
C TYR A 332 6.37 -3.16 -12.97
N SER A 333 7.53 -3.66 -12.54
CA SER A 333 7.94 -3.57 -11.13
C SER A 333 8.77 -2.31 -10.92
N MET A 334 8.48 -1.61 -9.83
CA MET A 334 9.15 -0.35 -9.53
C MET A 334 10.52 -0.58 -8.87
N VAL A 335 11.51 0.17 -9.34
CA VAL A 335 12.84 0.32 -8.75
C VAL A 335 13.03 1.79 -8.39
N ILE A 336 13.53 2.07 -7.20
CA ILE A 336 13.62 3.43 -6.68
C ILE A 336 15.02 3.75 -6.15
N SER A 337 15.43 5.01 -6.34
CA SER A 337 16.52 5.62 -5.59
C SER A 337 15.98 6.83 -4.84
N THR A 338 16.24 6.92 -3.53
CA THR A 338 15.52 7.86 -2.65
C THR A 338 16.42 8.76 -1.85
N ASN A 339 15.89 9.90 -1.43
CA ASN A 339 16.50 10.82 -0.48
C ASN A 339 16.57 10.28 0.97
N SER A 340 16.34 8.98 1.17
CA SER A 340 16.61 8.24 2.41
C SER A 340 17.73 7.20 2.26
N GLY A 341 18.40 7.18 1.09
CA GLY A 341 19.56 6.32 0.83
C GLY A 341 19.24 4.92 0.32
N LEU A 342 18.02 4.67 -0.18
CA LEU A 342 17.75 3.49 -0.98
C LEU A 342 18.28 3.74 -2.40
N TRP A 343 19.08 2.82 -2.93
CA TRP A 343 19.72 2.94 -4.24
C TRP A 343 19.30 1.80 -5.14
N ARG A 344 18.66 2.13 -6.27
CA ARG A 344 18.12 1.18 -7.26
C ARG A 344 17.43 -0.02 -6.60
N TYR A 345 16.60 0.30 -5.60
CA TYR A 345 15.97 -0.67 -4.70
C TYR A 345 14.67 -1.20 -5.29
N LYS A 346 14.54 -2.52 -5.37
CA LYS A 346 13.31 -3.20 -5.80
C LYS A 346 12.30 -3.20 -4.65
N ILE A 347 11.22 -2.42 -4.75
CA ILE A 347 10.17 -2.41 -3.72
C ILE A 347 9.27 -3.65 -3.80
N GLY A 348 9.21 -4.28 -4.98
CA GLY A 348 8.42 -5.48 -5.22
C GLY A 348 6.96 -5.21 -5.60
N ASP A 349 6.49 -3.97 -5.53
CA ASP A 349 5.17 -3.60 -6.01
C ASP A 349 5.18 -3.47 -7.54
N THR A 350 4.07 -3.90 -8.18
CA THR A 350 3.90 -3.82 -9.63
C THR A 350 2.79 -2.84 -9.98
N ILE A 351 2.99 -2.13 -11.08
CA ILE A 351 2.10 -1.09 -11.59
C ILE A 351 1.87 -1.25 -13.09
N LYS A 352 0.72 -0.77 -13.56
CA LYS A 352 0.37 -0.75 -14.97
C LYS A 352 0.06 0.68 -15.40
N PHE A 353 0.84 1.23 -16.33
CA PHE A 353 0.62 2.58 -16.81
C PHE A 353 -0.69 2.70 -17.60
N THR A 354 -1.53 3.65 -17.21
CA THR A 354 -2.80 4.01 -17.83
C THR A 354 -2.69 5.29 -18.66
N SER A 355 -1.67 6.13 -18.38
CA SER A 355 -1.33 7.33 -19.13
C SER A 355 0.17 7.61 -19.02
N THR A 356 0.75 8.21 -20.07
CA THR A 356 2.14 8.69 -20.08
C THR A 356 2.25 10.21 -20.19
N SER A 357 1.10 10.91 -20.28
CA SER A 357 1.05 12.37 -20.27
C SER A 357 -0.27 12.85 -19.67
N PRO A 358 -0.29 13.12 -18.36
CA PRO A 358 0.73 12.86 -17.35
C PRO A 358 0.88 11.37 -17.04
N TYR A 359 1.97 11.01 -16.36
CA TYR A 359 2.19 9.62 -15.95
C TYR A 359 1.22 9.20 -14.86
N ARG A 360 0.29 8.30 -15.23
CA ARG A 360 -0.65 7.65 -14.30
C ARG A 360 -0.60 6.15 -14.44
N PHE A 361 -0.92 5.47 -13.36
CA PHE A 361 -0.93 4.01 -13.32
C PHE A 361 -1.97 3.48 -12.34
N THR A 362 -2.27 2.20 -12.44
CA THR A 362 -2.96 1.42 -11.42
C THR A 362 -1.97 0.46 -10.75
N ILE A 363 -2.17 0.17 -9.47
CA ILE A 363 -1.39 -0.86 -8.77
C ILE A 363 -1.89 -2.22 -9.26
N SER A 364 -0.99 -3.05 -9.78
CA SER A 364 -1.32 -4.37 -10.32
C SER A 364 -0.98 -5.52 -9.38
N GLY A 365 -0.23 -5.27 -8.30
CA GLY A 365 0.07 -6.28 -7.29
C GLY A 365 1.52 -6.25 -6.80
N ARG A 366 2.11 -7.44 -6.64
CA ARG A 366 3.50 -7.61 -6.21
C ARG A 366 4.18 -8.74 -6.96
N THR A 367 5.45 -8.58 -7.27
CA THR A 367 6.27 -9.60 -7.95
C THR A 367 6.34 -10.94 -7.19
N LYS A 368 6.20 -10.92 -5.85
CA LYS A 368 6.19 -12.12 -4.99
C LYS A 368 4.78 -12.64 -4.68
N HIS A 369 3.72 -11.89 -4.99
CA HIS A 369 2.33 -12.30 -4.79
C HIS A 369 1.74 -12.77 -6.11
N CYS A 370 2.26 -13.87 -6.59
CA CYS A 370 1.73 -14.57 -7.76
C CYS A 370 1.67 -16.07 -7.46
N ILE A 371 0.85 -16.77 -8.21
CA ILE A 371 0.89 -18.22 -8.35
C ILE A 371 1.44 -18.49 -9.75
N ASN A 372 2.57 -19.20 -9.80
CA ASN A 372 3.25 -19.57 -11.05
C ASN A 372 3.83 -20.99 -11.02
N VAL A 373 3.20 -21.88 -10.28
CA VAL A 373 3.72 -23.25 -10.10
C VAL A 373 3.39 -24.17 -11.27
N PHE A 374 2.41 -23.80 -12.10
CA PHE A 374 2.04 -24.48 -13.32
C PHE A 374 2.44 -23.68 -14.58
N GLY A 375 3.15 -22.56 -14.43
CA GLY A 375 3.51 -21.65 -15.51
C GLY A 375 2.37 -20.69 -15.92
N GLU A 376 1.46 -20.37 -14.96
CA GLU A 376 0.26 -19.57 -15.20
C GLU A 376 0.46 -18.08 -14.95
N ASP A 377 1.56 -17.65 -14.33
CA ASP A 377 1.87 -16.26 -14.00
C ASP A 377 0.64 -15.46 -13.49
N LEU A 378 -0.10 -16.06 -12.54
CA LEU A 378 -1.29 -15.46 -11.99
C LEU A 378 -0.92 -14.42 -10.92
N PHE A 379 -1.02 -13.15 -11.25
CA PHE A 379 -0.76 -12.03 -10.32
C PHE A 379 -2.01 -11.63 -9.52
N ALA A 380 -1.79 -10.93 -8.41
CA ALA A 380 -2.87 -10.47 -7.53
C ALA A 380 -3.93 -9.63 -8.24
N GLU A 381 -3.54 -8.82 -9.23
CA GLU A 381 -4.48 -8.04 -10.06
C GLU A 381 -5.52 -8.93 -10.78
N HIS A 382 -5.06 -10.05 -11.36
CA HIS A 382 -5.95 -11.01 -12.04
C HIS A 382 -6.94 -11.61 -11.04
N ALA A 383 -6.43 -12.03 -9.87
CA ALA A 383 -7.23 -12.59 -8.78
C ALA A 383 -8.28 -11.60 -8.26
N GLU A 384 -7.89 -10.35 -8.00
CA GLU A 384 -8.80 -9.33 -7.48
C GLU A 384 -9.89 -8.94 -8.48
N LYS A 385 -9.56 -8.86 -9.77
CA LYS A 385 -10.56 -8.62 -10.84
C LYS A 385 -11.53 -9.79 -10.97
N ALA A 386 -11.03 -11.02 -10.97
CA ALA A 386 -11.85 -12.21 -11.12
C ALA A 386 -12.81 -12.39 -9.94
N ILE A 387 -12.31 -12.25 -8.71
CA ILE A 387 -13.15 -12.40 -7.51
C ILE A 387 -14.17 -11.27 -7.38
N SER A 388 -13.79 -10.03 -7.75
CA SER A 388 -14.73 -8.90 -7.75
C SER A 388 -15.86 -9.10 -8.76
N GLN A 389 -15.59 -9.69 -9.92
CA GLN A 389 -16.61 -10.02 -10.90
C GLN A 389 -17.50 -11.16 -10.41
N ALA A 390 -16.91 -12.20 -9.80
CA ALA A 390 -17.68 -13.29 -9.21
C ALA A 390 -18.64 -12.78 -8.12
N CYS A 391 -18.18 -11.88 -7.26
CA CYS A 391 -19.05 -11.22 -6.27
C CYS A 391 -20.19 -10.45 -6.92
N ARG A 392 -19.92 -9.64 -7.95
CA ARG A 392 -20.95 -8.86 -8.66
C ARG A 392 -22.03 -9.74 -9.29
N GLU A 393 -21.63 -10.80 -9.98
CA GLU A 393 -22.58 -11.67 -10.68
C GLU A 393 -23.41 -12.53 -9.73
N THR A 394 -22.89 -12.88 -8.56
CA THR A 394 -23.56 -13.78 -7.61
C THR A 394 -24.20 -13.06 -6.43
N GLY A 395 -24.03 -11.73 -6.33
CA GLY A 395 -24.52 -10.93 -5.21
C GLY A 395 -23.78 -11.19 -3.90
N ALA A 396 -22.64 -11.88 -3.93
CA ALA A 396 -21.79 -12.09 -2.77
C ALA A 396 -21.09 -10.81 -2.33
N ILE A 397 -20.80 -10.70 -1.03
CA ILE A 397 -19.98 -9.61 -0.48
C ILE A 397 -18.77 -10.23 0.19
N LEU A 398 -17.60 -9.88 -0.31
CA LEU A 398 -16.32 -10.36 0.16
C LEU A 398 -15.88 -9.60 1.42
N ARG A 399 -15.35 -10.32 2.43
CA ARG A 399 -14.59 -9.71 3.52
C ARG A 399 -13.10 -9.73 3.21
N ASP A 400 -12.56 -10.93 2.97
CA ASP A 400 -11.15 -11.10 2.61
C ASP A 400 -10.90 -12.44 1.92
N PHE A 401 -9.71 -12.59 1.28
CA PHE A 401 -9.34 -13.82 0.62
C PHE A 401 -7.82 -14.00 0.51
N THR A 402 -7.43 -15.25 0.32
CA THR A 402 -6.10 -15.67 -0.16
C THR A 402 -6.23 -16.91 -1.02
N ALA A 403 -5.25 -17.16 -1.89
CA ALA A 403 -5.19 -18.40 -2.65
C ALA A 403 -3.77 -18.94 -2.73
N ALA A 404 -3.67 -20.27 -2.81
CA ALA A 404 -2.43 -20.98 -3.02
C ALA A 404 -2.65 -22.24 -3.89
N PRO A 405 -1.60 -22.76 -4.55
CA PRO A 405 -1.72 -23.98 -5.33
C PRO A 405 -1.86 -25.21 -4.43
N TYR A 406 -2.59 -26.19 -4.92
CA TYR A 406 -2.67 -27.53 -4.35
C TYR A 406 -2.23 -28.56 -5.39
N PHE A 407 -1.30 -29.46 -5.02
CA PHE A 407 -0.81 -30.52 -5.88
C PHE A 407 -1.37 -31.87 -5.46
N TYR A 408 -1.79 -32.67 -6.41
CA TYR A 408 -2.01 -34.09 -6.18
C TYR A 408 -0.67 -34.82 -6.10
N ASP A 409 -0.53 -35.70 -5.12
CA ASP A 409 0.68 -36.50 -4.90
C ASP A 409 1.15 -37.17 -6.22
N ARG A 410 2.42 -36.90 -6.62
CA ARG A 410 3.10 -37.45 -7.81
C ARG A 410 2.53 -37.14 -9.20
N ARG A 411 1.48 -36.32 -9.34
CA ARG A 411 0.98 -35.88 -10.65
C ARG A 411 1.32 -34.40 -10.84
N LYS A 412 1.77 -34.05 -12.05
CA LYS A 412 2.07 -32.65 -12.43
C LYS A 412 0.80 -31.77 -12.58
N LYS A 413 -0.31 -32.18 -11.96
CA LYS A 413 -1.60 -31.49 -12.00
C LYS A 413 -1.99 -31.05 -10.60
N GLY A 414 -2.78 -29.99 -10.54
CA GLY A 414 -3.34 -29.46 -9.31
C GLY A 414 -4.39 -28.39 -9.59
N TYR A 415 -4.75 -27.66 -8.58
CA TYR A 415 -5.71 -26.57 -8.66
C TYR A 415 -5.28 -25.43 -7.75
N HIS A 416 -5.90 -24.25 -7.93
CA HIS A 416 -5.79 -23.16 -6.97
C HIS A 416 -6.87 -23.33 -5.90
N GLU A 417 -6.46 -23.39 -4.65
CA GLU A 417 -7.36 -23.40 -3.50
C GLU A 417 -7.52 -21.97 -2.97
N TRP A 418 -8.76 -21.49 -2.98
CA TRP A 418 -9.18 -20.16 -2.58
C TRP A 418 -9.82 -20.22 -1.22
N ILE A 419 -9.24 -19.54 -0.26
CA ILE A 419 -9.73 -19.38 1.10
C ILE A 419 -10.44 -18.03 1.17
N ILE A 420 -11.76 -18.03 1.35
CA ILE A 420 -12.57 -16.82 1.25
C ILE A 420 -13.45 -16.66 2.48
N GLU A 421 -13.39 -15.48 3.09
CA GLU A 421 -14.33 -15.06 4.13
C GLU A 421 -15.32 -14.08 3.51
N PHE A 422 -16.62 -14.41 3.57
CA PHE A 422 -17.68 -13.57 3.07
C PHE A 422 -18.34 -12.78 4.21
N VAL A 423 -18.81 -11.59 3.89
CA VAL A 423 -19.82 -10.87 4.70
C VAL A 423 -21.21 -11.36 4.34
N ARG A 424 -21.43 -11.62 3.03
CA ARG A 424 -22.62 -12.27 2.51
C ARG A 424 -22.20 -13.29 1.47
N SER A 425 -22.45 -14.56 1.76
CA SER A 425 -22.11 -15.66 0.88
C SER A 425 -22.96 -15.65 -0.40
N PRO A 426 -22.45 -16.17 -1.51
CA PRO A 426 -23.24 -16.35 -2.71
C PRO A 426 -24.36 -17.37 -2.47
N ALA A 427 -25.51 -17.20 -3.11
CA ALA A 427 -26.61 -18.16 -3.03
C ALA A 427 -26.25 -19.55 -3.58
N ASN A 428 -25.31 -19.60 -4.52
CA ASN A 428 -24.78 -20.82 -5.10
C ASN A 428 -23.26 -20.72 -5.23
N MET A 429 -22.53 -21.49 -4.43
CA MET A 429 -21.06 -21.52 -4.39
C MET A 429 -20.46 -22.13 -5.67
N GLU A 430 -21.14 -23.08 -6.31
CA GLU A 430 -20.68 -23.64 -7.59
C GLU A 430 -20.70 -22.58 -8.69
N ASN A 431 -21.80 -21.80 -8.78
CA ASN A 431 -21.88 -20.70 -9.72
C ASN A 431 -20.82 -19.63 -9.46
N PHE A 432 -20.57 -19.31 -8.19
CA PHE A 432 -19.48 -18.38 -7.83
C PHE A 432 -18.12 -18.88 -8.31
N THR A 433 -17.85 -20.16 -8.10
CA THR A 433 -16.59 -20.82 -8.52
C THR A 433 -16.45 -20.85 -10.04
N ASP A 434 -17.53 -21.10 -10.77
CA ASP A 434 -17.52 -21.09 -12.24
C ASP A 434 -17.26 -19.69 -12.81
N VAL A 435 -17.88 -18.67 -12.20
CA VAL A 435 -17.60 -17.28 -12.58
C VAL A 435 -16.15 -16.91 -12.29
N LEU A 436 -15.65 -17.28 -11.11
CA LEU A 436 -14.25 -17.05 -10.73
C LEU A 436 -13.28 -17.69 -11.73
N ASP A 437 -13.47 -18.97 -12.06
CA ASP A 437 -12.64 -19.73 -13.02
C ASP A 437 -12.66 -19.10 -14.42
N ARG A 438 -13.85 -18.75 -14.89
CA ARG A 438 -14.04 -18.08 -16.18
C ARG A 438 -13.30 -16.73 -16.23
N GLU A 439 -13.45 -15.90 -15.19
CA GLU A 439 -12.84 -14.59 -15.15
C GLU A 439 -11.33 -14.64 -14.93
N LEU A 440 -10.81 -15.62 -14.19
CA LEU A 440 -9.37 -15.87 -14.13
C LEU A 440 -8.80 -16.14 -15.53
N GLY A 441 -9.47 -16.99 -16.31
CA GLY A 441 -9.08 -17.25 -17.70
C GLY A 441 -9.22 -16.05 -18.63
N ARG A 442 -10.18 -15.15 -18.34
CA ARG A 442 -10.39 -13.92 -19.12
C ARG A 442 -9.28 -12.88 -18.89
N TYR A 443 -8.78 -12.79 -17.65
CA TYR A 443 -7.76 -11.81 -17.28
C TYR A 443 -6.33 -12.33 -17.41
N ASN A 444 -6.16 -13.65 -17.60
CA ASN A 444 -4.85 -14.27 -17.69
C ASN A 444 -4.84 -15.40 -18.73
N ASP A 445 -4.18 -15.17 -19.87
CA ASP A 445 -4.10 -16.10 -21.01
C ASP A 445 -3.31 -17.36 -20.63
N ASP A 446 -2.28 -17.25 -19.78
CA ASP A 446 -1.50 -18.38 -19.33
C ASP A 446 -2.33 -19.31 -18.43
N TYR A 447 -3.11 -18.75 -17.51
CA TYR A 447 -4.09 -19.50 -16.75
C TYR A 447 -5.09 -20.20 -17.67
N ALA A 448 -5.70 -19.48 -18.63
CA ALA A 448 -6.66 -20.03 -19.58
C ALA A 448 -6.06 -21.20 -20.37
N SER A 449 -4.82 -21.07 -20.83
CA SER A 449 -4.12 -22.13 -21.57
C SER A 449 -3.90 -23.39 -20.75
N LYS A 450 -3.56 -23.26 -19.46
CA LYS A 450 -3.32 -24.38 -18.53
C LYS A 450 -4.62 -25.02 -18.03
N ARG A 451 -5.71 -24.24 -17.96
CA ARG A 451 -7.06 -24.69 -17.61
C ARG A 451 -7.74 -25.48 -18.73
N LYS A 452 -7.38 -25.20 -19.99
CA LYS A 452 -8.03 -25.83 -21.14
C LYS A 452 -7.92 -27.34 -21.09
N ASN A 453 -9.09 -28.02 -20.99
CA ASN A 453 -9.19 -29.48 -20.86
C ASN A 453 -8.42 -30.04 -19.63
N ASP A 454 -8.30 -29.26 -18.57
CA ASP A 454 -7.56 -29.62 -17.35
C ASP A 454 -6.13 -30.13 -17.62
N ILE A 455 -5.44 -29.49 -18.56
CA ILE A 455 -4.11 -29.96 -18.99
C ILE A 455 -3.11 -29.92 -17.82
N ALA A 456 -3.05 -28.81 -17.08
CA ALA A 456 -2.15 -28.62 -15.94
C ALA A 456 -2.89 -28.14 -14.68
N ILE A 457 -3.89 -27.27 -14.83
CA ILE A 457 -4.68 -26.70 -13.73
C ILE A 457 -6.12 -27.22 -13.86
N GLU A 458 -6.65 -27.77 -12.78
CA GLU A 458 -8.06 -28.13 -12.66
C GLU A 458 -8.89 -26.93 -12.17
N ARG A 459 -10.22 -27.07 -12.19
CA ARG A 459 -11.17 -26.07 -11.68
C ARG A 459 -10.77 -25.63 -10.26
N PRO A 460 -10.75 -24.32 -9.95
CA PRO A 460 -10.40 -23.84 -8.63
C PRO A 460 -11.35 -24.41 -7.57
N VAL A 461 -10.82 -24.58 -6.37
CA VAL A 461 -11.59 -25.02 -5.20
C VAL A 461 -11.75 -23.82 -4.27
N VAL A 462 -12.98 -23.43 -3.99
CA VAL A 462 -13.32 -22.37 -3.05
C VAL A 462 -13.67 -22.98 -1.69
N ARG A 463 -12.97 -22.52 -0.64
CA ARG A 463 -13.25 -22.84 0.76
C ARG A 463 -13.80 -21.60 1.44
N GLU A 464 -15.07 -21.64 1.76
CA GLU A 464 -15.69 -20.63 2.61
C GLU A 464 -15.22 -20.76 4.06
N MET A 465 -14.86 -19.63 4.66
CA MET A 465 -14.36 -19.56 6.02
C MET A 465 -15.39 -18.90 6.93
N PRO A 466 -15.46 -19.32 8.21
CA PRO A 466 -16.27 -18.64 9.22
C PRO A 466 -15.89 -17.17 9.35
N GLU A 467 -16.86 -16.34 9.75
CA GLU A 467 -16.62 -14.93 10.03
C GLU A 467 -15.55 -14.76 11.13
N GLY A 468 -14.62 -13.83 10.90
CA GLY A 468 -13.52 -13.54 11.81
C GLY A 468 -12.28 -14.42 11.66
N THR A 469 -12.26 -15.35 10.70
CA THR A 469 -11.10 -16.23 10.50
C THR A 469 -9.82 -15.46 10.20
N PHE A 470 -9.84 -14.50 9.27
CA PHE A 470 -8.66 -13.69 8.95
C PHE A 470 -8.26 -12.77 10.10
N TYR A 471 -9.24 -12.26 10.85
CA TYR A 471 -8.97 -11.46 12.06
C TYR A 471 -8.24 -12.28 13.12
N GLU A 472 -8.73 -13.48 13.42
CA GLU A 472 -8.11 -14.40 14.40
C GLU A 472 -6.71 -14.82 13.96
N TRP A 473 -6.50 -15.07 12.66
CA TRP A 473 -5.17 -15.34 12.11
C TRP A 473 -4.19 -14.19 12.36
N LEU A 474 -4.59 -12.96 12.07
CA LEU A 474 -3.78 -11.76 12.36
C LEU A 474 -3.53 -11.59 13.86
N LYS A 475 -4.52 -11.89 14.71
CA LYS A 475 -4.41 -11.84 16.17
C LYS A 475 -3.36 -12.83 16.69
N ARG A 476 -3.41 -14.10 16.26
CA ARG A 476 -2.41 -15.14 16.61
C ARG A 476 -1.00 -14.79 16.16
N LYS A 477 -0.87 -14.08 15.07
CA LYS A 477 0.42 -13.58 14.55
C LYS A 477 0.91 -12.29 15.24
N ASN A 478 0.18 -11.73 16.21
CA ASN A 478 0.42 -10.40 16.80
C ASN A 478 0.50 -9.29 15.73
N LYS A 479 -0.35 -9.39 14.70
CA LYS A 479 -0.36 -8.48 13.53
C LYS A 479 -1.61 -7.60 13.45
N LEU A 480 -2.39 -7.50 14.54
CA LEU A 480 -3.57 -6.62 14.58
C LEU A 480 -3.15 -5.15 14.62
N GLY A 481 -3.87 -4.33 13.88
CA GLY A 481 -3.73 -2.86 13.93
C GLY A 481 -2.46 -2.30 13.31
N GLY A 482 -1.62 -3.13 12.71
CA GLY A 482 -0.45 -2.73 11.95
C GLY A 482 -0.78 -2.53 10.45
N GLN A 483 0.26 -2.26 9.65
CA GLN A 483 0.15 -2.27 8.18
C GLN A 483 0.22 -3.70 7.60
N HIS A 484 -0.16 -4.70 8.38
CA HIS A 484 -0.09 -6.08 7.96
C HIS A 484 -1.20 -6.38 6.95
N LYS A 485 -0.81 -7.01 5.85
CA LYS A 485 -1.67 -7.38 4.73
C LYS A 485 -1.76 -8.90 4.66
N ILE A 486 -2.94 -9.40 4.31
CA ILE A 486 -3.11 -10.80 3.94
C ILE A 486 -2.54 -10.97 2.53
N PRO A 487 -1.61 -11.91 2.31
CA PRO A 487 -1.11 -12.21 0.96
C PRO A 487 -2.26 -12.70 0.09
N ARG A 488 -2.52 -12.01 -1.03
CA ARG A 488 -3.61 -12.38 -1.96
C ARG A 488 -3.34 -13.70 -2.65
N LEU A 489 -2.10 -13.90 -3.09
CA LEU A 489 -1.64 -15.10 -3.74
C LEU A 489 -0.29 -15.52 -3.17
N SER A 490 -0.04 -16.81 -3.10
CA SER A 490 1.23 -17.38 -2.66
C SER A 490 1.54 -18.68 -3.39
N ASN A 491 2.79 -18.88 -3.80
CA ASN A 491 3.25 -20.19 -4.27
C ASN A 491 3.41 -21.21 -3.13
N SER A 492 3.45 -20.74 -1.87
CA SER A 492 3.48 -21.58 -0.67
C SER A 492 2.09 -21.72 -0.07
N ARG A 493 1.79 -22.88 0.47
CA ARG A 493 0.53 -23.19 1.16
C ARG A 493 0.52 -22.78 2.64
N GLU A 494 1.61 -22.26 3.17
CA GLU A 494 1.75 -21.95 4.60
C GLU A 494 0.54 -21.18 5.17
N PHE A 495 0.15 -20.07 4.50
CA PHE A 495 -0.97 -19.25 4.93
C PHE A 495 -2.32 -19.96 4.83
N VAL A 496 -2.52 -20.73 3.77
CA VAL A 496 -3.74 -21.51 3.56
C VAL A 496 -3.89 -22.56 4.66
N GLU A 497 -2.84 -23.32 4.96
CA GLU A 497 -2.86 -24.34 6.01
C GLU A 497 -3.11 -23.74 7.40
N GLU A 498 -2.49 -22.59 7.70
CA GLU A 498 -2.74 -21.88 8.97
C GLU A 498 -4.22 -21.46 9.10
N LEU A 499 -4.81 -20.90 8.04
CA LEU A 499 -6.21 -20.48 8.03
C LEU A 499 -7.18 -21.68 8.15
N LEU A 500 -6.89 -22.79 7.46
CA LEU A 500 -7.68 -24.02 7.58
C LEU A 500 -7.64 -24.61 9.00
N ASN A 501 -6.50 -24.52 9.68
CA ASN A 501 -6.37 -24.92 11.09
C ASN A 501 -7.22 -24.03 12.03
N ILE A 502 -7.30 -22.74 11.76
CA ILE A 502 -8.18 -21.83 12.52
C ILE A 502 -9.65 -22.16 12.29
N ARG A 503 -10.06 -22.48 11.05
CA ARG A 503 -11.42 -22.92 10.75
C ARG A 503 -11.84 -24.09 11.66
N SER A 504 -10.97 -25.09 11.79
CA SER A 504 -11.23 -26.27 12.61
C SER A 504 -11.41 -25.92 14.09
N SER A 505 -10.68 -24.93 14.60
CA SER A 505 -10.81 -24.46 16.00
C SER A 505 -12.12 -23.71 16.22
N LEU A 506 -12.48 -22.79 15.32
CA LEU A 506 -13.71 -21.97 15.44
C LEU A 506 -14.99 -22.81 15.31
N GLN A 507 -14.95 -23.91 14.57
CA GLN A 507 -16.08 -24.83 14.43
C GLN A 507 -16.27 -25.75 15.65
N GLN A 508 -15.30 -25.89 16.53
CA GLN A 508 -15.38 -26.66 17.78
C GLN A 508 -15.89 -25.82 18.97
N GLU A 509 -15.92 -24.49 18.84
CA GLU A 509 -16.39 -23.56 19.89
C GLU A 509 -17.88 -23.16 19.72
N ILE A 510 -18.55 -23.62 18.64
CA ILE A 510 -19.99 -23.46 18.38
C ILE A 510 -20.72 -24.79 18.66
#